data_d4c6efaead0c294f7627a189f8f3c791
#
_entry.id   d4c6efaead0c294f7627a189f8f3c791
#
_cell.length_a   1.000
_cell.length_b   1.000
_cell.length_c   1.000
_cell.angle_alpha   90.00
_cell.angle_beta   90.00
_cell.angle_gamma   90.00
#
_symmetry.space_group_name_H-M   'P 1'
#
loop_
_entity.id
_entity.type
_entity.pdbx_description
1 polymer ?
#
loop_
_entity_poly.entity_id
_entity_poly.type
_entity_poly.pdbx_seq_one_letter_code
_entity_poly.pdbx_strand_id
1 'polypeptide(L)'
;MEQGKDEKMNKKRANFTGTIGFVMAAAGSAVGLGNIWRFPYLAAKDHGGVFILCYLILAVTFGFTLLTTEIAIGRKTGRSPLTAYAAIQPKWKGLGVLACLVPIIILPYYCVIGGWVVKYFATFVTGAG
;
A
#
# COMPACT_ATOMS: atom_id res chain seq x y z
N MET A 1 -7.31 -23.42 33.53
CA MET A 1 -6.25 -23.52 32.50
C MET A 1 -6.50 -22.64 31.25
N GLU A 2 -7.61 -21.91 31.22
CA GLU A 2 -8.05 -21.09 30.09
C GLU A 2 -7.59 -19.62 30.17
N GLN A 3 -7.42 -19.06 31.36
CA GLN A 3 -6.99 -17.69 31.60
C GLN A 3 -5.56 -17.36 31.13
N GLY A 4 -4.67 -18.33 31.00
CA GLY A 4 -3.29 -18.12 30.54
C GLY A 4 -3.13 -18.02 29.02
N LYS A 5 -4.20 -18.31 28.26
CA LYS A 5 -4.18 -18.26 26.79
C LYS A 5 -4.58 -16.88 26.26
N ASP A 6 -5.45 -16.19 26.99
CA ASP A 6 -5.93 -14.86 26.64
C ASP A 6 -4.93 -13.76 26.97
N GLU A 7 -4.08 -13.99 27.99
CA GLU A 7 -3.03 -13.05 28.39
C GLU A 7 -1.85 -13.00 27.40
N LYS A 8 -1.58 -14.11 26.70
CA LYS A 8 -0.53 -14.15 25.66
C LYS A 8 -0.95 -13.51 24.33
N MET A 9 -2.22 -13.26 24.10
CA MET A 9 -2.74 -12.61 22.89
C MET A 9 -2.87 -11.09 22.99
N ASN A 10 -2.69 -10.52 24.16
CA ASN A 10 -2.66 -9.06 24.36
C ASN A 10 -1.23 -8.50 24.18
N LYS A 11 -0.53 -8.96 23.16
CA LYS A 11 0.64 -8.25 22.65
C LYS A 11 0.11 -6.94 22.10
N LYS A 12 0.28 -5.84 22.85
CA LYS A 12 -0.10 -4.48 22.44
C LYS A 12 0.36 -4.27 21.00
N ARG A 13 -0.58 -4.33 20.06
CA ARG A 13 -0.29 -3.93 18.69
C ARG A 13 0.15 -2.49 18.75
N ALA A 14 1.29 -2.17 18.17
CA ALA A 14 1.75 -0.80 18.04
C ALA A 14 0.67 -0.04 17.24
N ASN A 15 -0.08 0.80 17.94
CA ASN A 15 -1.04 1.71 17.33
C ASN A 15 -0.35 3.05 17.12
N PHE A 16 -0.66 3.71 16.02
CA PHE A 16 -0.20 5.08 15.80
C PHE A 16 -0.75 5.98 16.91
N THR A 17 0.14 6.67 17.59
CA THR A 17 -0.19 7.52 18.76
C THR A 17 -0.96 8.79 18.36
N GLY A 18 -1.12 9.08 17.07
CA GLY A 18 -1.84 10.25 16.57
C GLY A 18 -2.23 10.14 15.10
N THR A 19 -3.21 10.95 14.71
CA THR A 19 -3.71 11.04 13.33
C THR A 19 -2.61 11.44 12.35
N ILE A 20 -1.71 12.36 12.75
CA ILE A 20 -0.61 12.84 11.91
C ILE A 20 0.36 11.69 11.61
N GLY A 21 0.76 10.90 12.61
CA GLY A 21 1.63 9.74 12.41
C GLY A 21 1.05 8.72 11.44
N PHE A 22 -0.25 8.45 11.55
CA PHE A 22 -0.95 7.56 10.62
C PHE A 22 -0.98 8.12 9.19
N VAL A 23 -1.31 9.41 9.03
CA VAL A 23 -1.35 10.06 7.71
C VAL A 23 0.03 10.08 7.05
N MET A 24 1.07 10.42 7.80
CA MET A 24 2.46 10.42 7.28
C MET A 24 2.92 9.03 6.86
N ALA A 25 2.60 8.01 7.65
CA ALA A 25 2.93 6.62 7.31
C ALA A 25 2.16 6.15 6.07
N ALA A 26 0.87 6.47 5.97
CA ALA A 26 0.05 6.14 4.81
C ALA A 26 0.54 6.85 3.54
N ALA A 27 0.83 8.15 3.64
CA ALA A 27 1.38 8.93 2.53
C ALA A 27 2.75 8.41 2.09
N GLY A 28 3.66 8.15 3.04
CA GLY A 28 4.99 7.60 2.74
C GLY A 28 4.93 6.22 2.09
N SER A 29 3.99 5.38 2.50
CA SER A 29 3.75 4.06 1.89
C SER A 29 3.14 4.17 0.48
N ALA A 30 2.36 5.22 0.21
CA ALA A 30 1.74 5.44 -1.09
C ALA A 30 2.72 5.99 -2.15
N VAL A 31 3.78 6.69 -1.71
CA VAL A 31 4.81 7.21 -2.62
C VAL A 31 5.77 6.09 -3.01
N GLY A 32 5.57 5.56 -4.22
CA GLY A 32 6.42 4.51 -4.78
C GLY A 32 7.12 4.95 -6.07
N LEU A 33 7.97 4.08 -6.57
CA LEU A 33 8.68 4.27 -7.85
C LEU A 33 7.72 4.56 -9.02
N GLY A 34 6.52 3.99 -8.99
CA GLY A 34 5.49 4.25 -9.98
C GLY A 34 5.09 5.72 -10.08
N ASN A 35 5.01 6.40 -8.95
CA ASN A 35 4.62 7.81 -8.90
C ASN A 35 5.72 8.74 -9.42
N ILE A 36 6.99 8.38 -9.18
CA ILE A 36 8.14 9.20 -9.55
C ILE A 36 8.56 8.94 -11.00
N TRP A 37 8.50 7.69 -11.45
CA TRP A 37 8.99 7.27 -12.77
C TRP A 37 7.86 7.12 -13.80
N ARG A 38 6.90 6.23 -13.50
CA ARG A 38 5.90 5.79 -14.50
C ARG A 38 4.80 6.83 -14.72
N PHE A 39 4.36 7.50 -13.68
CA PHE A 39 3.28 8.47 -13.77
C PHE A 39 3.63 9.68 -14.66
N PRO A 40 4.80 10.35 -14.48
CA PRO A 40 5.20 11.45 -15.37
C PRO A 40 5.38 11.02 -16.83
N TYR A 41 5.92 9.81 -17.04
CA TYR A 41 6.08 9.24 -18.38
C TYR A 41 4.74 9.02 -19.08
N LEU A 42 3.77 8.42 -18.40
CA LEU A 42 2.43 8.21 -18.94
C LEU A 42 1.71 9.53 -19.17
N ALA A 43 1.83 10.48 -18.25
CA ALA A 43 1.25 11.80 -18.41
C ALA A 43 1.79 12.50 -19.66
N ALA A 44 3.10 12.42 -19.91
CA ALA A 44 3.70 13.00 -21.12
C ALA A 44 3.27 12.30 -22.41
N LYS A 45 3.13 10.96 -22.37
CA LYS A 45 2.77 10.15 -23.53
C LYS A 45 1.29 10.28 -23.93
N ASP A 46 0.40 10.34 -22.95
CA ASP A 46 -1.06 10.25 -23.15
C ASP A 46 -1.73 11.64 -23.04
N HIS A 47 -1.24 12.60 -23.79
CA HIS A 47 -1.82 13.96 -23.90
C HIS A 47 -1.90 14.75 -22.59
N GLY A 48 -0.98 14.50 -21.65
CA GLY A 48 -0.72 15.26 -20.43
C GLY A 48 -1.94 15.72 -19.64
N GLY A 49 -2.58 16.81 -20.07
CA GLY A 49 -3.68 17.43 -19.34
C GLY A 49 -4.93 16.55 -19.21
N VAL A 50 -5.31 15.84 -20.26
CA VAL A 50 -6.48 14.94 -20.23
C VAL A 50 -6.22 13.75 -19.30
N PHE A 51 -5.01 13.18 -19.36
CA PHE A 51 -4.61 12.10 -18.47
C PHE A 51 -4.69 12.54 -17.00
N ILE A 52 -4.13 13.68 -16.66
CA ILE A 52 -4.14 14.23 -15.28
C ILE A 52 -5.57 14.49 -14.82
N LEU A 53 -6.42 15.07 -15.68
CA LEU A 53 -7.82 15.34 -15.34
C LEU A 53 -8.60 14.05 -15.06
N CYS A 54 -8.49 13.05 -15.92
CA CYS A 54 -9.10 11.74 -15.70
C CYS A 54 -8.57 11.06 -14.42
N TYR A 55 -7.26 11.14 -14.20
CA TYR A 55 -6.65 10.61 -12.99
C TYR A 55 -7.21 11.29 -11.73
N LEU A 56 -7.33 12.62 -11.70
CA LEU A 56 -7.89 13.34 -10.56
C LEU A 56 -9.34 12.94 -10.27
N ILE A 57 -10.16 12.83 -11.31
CA ILE A 57 -11.56 12.40 -11.15
C ILE A 57 -11.62 11.00 -10.56
N LEU A 58 -10.82 10.06 -11.08
CA LEU A 58 -10.77 8.69 -10.58
C LEU A 58 -10.19 8.61 -9.17
N ALA A 59 -9.16 9.40 -8.85
CA ALA A 59 -8.57 9.43 -7.52
C ALA A 59 -9.55 9.95 -6.46
N VAL A 60 -10.32 11.00 -6.78
CA VAL A 60 -11.30 11.56 -5.85
C VAL A 60 -12.52 10.64 -5.69
N THR A 61 -13.01 10.03 -6.76
CA THR A 61 -14.20 9.17 -6.72
C THR A 61 -13.87 7.77 -6.19
N PHE A 62 -13.07 7.01 -6.94
CA PHE A 62 -12.75 5.62 -6.58
C PHE A 62 -11.67 5.53 -5.51
N GLY A 63 -10.60 6.31 -5.62
CA GLY A 63 -9.46 6.24 -4.69
C GLY A 63 -9.88 6.59 -3.27
N PHE A 64 -10.63 7.67 -3.09
CA PHE A 64 -11.13 8.07 -1.76
C PHE A 64 -12.08 7.04 -1.17
N THR A 65 -13.01 6.51 -1.97
CA THR A 65 -13.99 5.51 -1.53
C THR A 65 -13.32 4.21 -1.12
N LEU A 66 -12.38 3.70 -1.94
CA LEU A 66 -11.64 2.48 -1.67
C LEU A 66 -10.79 2.62 -0.41
N LEU A 67 -10.02 3.71 -0.31
CA LEU A 67 -9.15 3.96 0.85
C LEU A 67 -9.95 4.04 2.15
N THR A 68 -11.07 4.77 2.13
CA THR A 68 -11.94 4.91 3.31
C THR A 68 -12.53 3.55 3.72
N THR A 69 -12.95 2.74 2.75
CA THR A 69 -13.49 1.41 2.99
C THR A 69 -12.44 0.47 3.58
N GLU A 70 -11.23 0.45 3.04
CA GLU A 70 -10.13 -0.39 3.55
C GLU A 70 -9.71 0.00 4.96
N ILE A 71 -9.62 1.30 5.25
CA ILE A 71 -9.31 1.80 6.59
C ILE A 71 -10.43 1.42 7.57
N ALA A 72 -11.69 1.55 7.17
CA ALA A 72 -12.84 1.18 8.00
C ALA A 72 -12.85 -0.32 8.32
N ILE A 73 -12.58 -1.18 7.33
CA ILE A 73 -12.47 -2.63 7.50
C ILE A 73 -11.32 -2.96 8.44
N GLY A 74 -10.14 -2.36 8.23
CA GLY A 74 -8.97 -2.58 9.06
C GLY A 74 -9.20 -2.16 10.53
N ARG A 75 -9.82 -1.01 10.75
CA ARG A 75 -10.15 -0.53 12.11
C ARG A 75 -11.21 -1.38 12.79
N LYS A 76 -12.27 -1.78 12.07
CA LYS A 76 -13.35 -2.59 12.61
C LYS A 76 -12.88 -4.00 13.00
N THR A 77 -12.07 -4.62 12.18
CA THR A 77 -11.63 -6.00 12.40
C THR A 77 -10.37 -6.11 13.26
N GLY A 78 -9.51 -5.08 13.25
CA GLY A 78 -8.20 -5.12 13.89
C GLY A 78 -7.30 -6.26 13.37
N ARG A 79 -7.56 -6.77 12.17
CA ARG A 79 -6.88 -7.93 11.58
C ARG A 79 -6.14 -7.54 10.30
N SER A 80 -5.25 -8.43 9.87
CA SER A 80 -4.56 -8.29 8.57
C SER A 80 -5.55 -8.46 7.41
N PRO A 81 -5.27 -7.93 6.22
CA PRO A 81 -6.15 -8.06 5.05
C PRO A 81 -6.58 -9.50 4.76
N LEU A 82 -5.68 -10.47 4.98
CA LEU A 82 -5.96 -11.89 4.75
C LEU A 82 -7.17 -12.41 5.54
N THR A 83 -7.33 -11.96 6.77
CA THR A 83 -8.37 -12.46 7.69
C THR A 83 -9.48 -11.44 7.97
N ALA A 84 -9.27 -10.17 7.62
CA ALA A 84 -10.23 -9.09 7.86
C ALA A 84 -11.55 -9.31 7.12
N TYR A 85 -11.48 -9.65 5.84
CA TYR A 85 -12.66 -9.93 5.02
C TYR A 85 -13.43 -11.17 5.49
N ALA A 86 -12.71 -12.23 5.87
CA ALA A 86 -13.32 -13.44 6.40
C ALA A 86 -14.00 -13.21 7.78
N ALA A 87 -13.50 -12.26 8.57
CA ALA A 87 -14.08 -11.90 9.87
C ALA A 87 -15.40 -11.13 9.73
N ILE A 88 -15.59 -10.40 8.62
CA ILE A 88 -16.85 -9.70 8.34
C ILE A 88 -17.86 -10.68 7.76
N GLN A 89 -17.46 -11.45 6.76
CA GLN A 89 -18.32 -12.45 6.14
C GLN A 89 -17.48 -13.58 5.54
N PRO A 90 -17.72 -14.85 5.90
CA PRO A 90 -16.91 -15.99 5.42
C PRO A 90 -16.86 -16.16 3.91
N LYS A 91 -17.91 -15.71 3.20
CA LYS A 91 -17.97 -15.75 1.73
C LYS A 91 -16.89 -14.89 1.05
N TRP A 92 -16.40 -13.84 1.72
CA TRP A 92 -15.40 -12.90 1.20
C TRP A 92 -13.96 -13.28 1.53
N LYS A 93 -13.72 -14.49 2.04
CA LYS A 93 -12.39 -15.01 2.33
C LYS A 93 -11.44 -14.93 1.13
N GLY A 94 -11.95 -15.22 -0.07
CA GLY A 94 -11.17 -15.14 -1.31
C GLY A 94 -10.63 -13.74 -1.61
N LEU A 95 -11.36 -12.68 -1.24
CA LEU A 95 -10.92 -11.29 -1.43
C LEU A 95 -9.69 -10.97 -0.57
N GLY A 96 -9.63 -11.48 0.66
CA GLY A 96 -8.47 -11.33 1.53
C GLY A 96 -7.22 -12.02 0.97
N VAL A 97 -7.38 -13.21 0.39
CA VAL A 97 -6.29 -13.91 -0.29
C VAL A 97 -5.80 -13.11 -1.49
N LEU A 98 -6.73 -12.62 -2.34
CA LEU A 98 -6.40 -11.79 -3.49
C LEU A 98 -5.65 -10.51 -3.09
N ALA A 99 -6.10 -9.83 -2.04
CA ALA A 99 -5.46 -8.63 -1.52
C ALA A 99 -4.02 -8.87 -1.03
N CYS A 100 -3.71 -10.08 -0.55
CA CYS A 100 -2.35 -10.45 -0.16
C CYS A 100 -1.50 -10.92 -1.35
N LEU A 101 -2.12 -11.52 -2.35
CA LEU A 101 -1.42 -12.05 -3.52
C LEU A 101 -0.84 -10.93 -4.39
N VAL A 102 -1.55 -9.81 -4.50
CA VAL A 102 -1.09 -8.65 -5.30
C VAL A 102 0.27 -8.12 -4.83
N PRO A 103 0.50 -7.80 -3.54
CA PRO A 103 1.83 -7.36 -3.06
C PRO A 103 2.91 -8.42 -3.26
N ILE A 104 2.59 -9.71 -3.12
CA ILE A 104 3.55 -10.80 -3.31
C ILE A 104 4.05 -10.84 -4.76
N ILE A 105 3.18 -10.61 -5.74
CA ILE A 105 3.56 -10.58 -7.16
C ILE A 105 4.34 -9.31 -7.49
N ILE A 106 3.99 -8.19 -6.87
CA ILE A 106 4.62 -6.89 -7.14
C ILE A 106 6.00 -6.78 -6.50
N LEU A 107 6.23 -7.41 -5.35
CA LEU A 107 7.48 -7.31 -4.60
C LEU A 107 8.74 -7.63 -5.42
N PRO A 108 8.83 -8.74 -6.19
CA PRO A 108 10.00 -9.02 -7.02
C PRO A 108 10.29 -7.93 -8.05
N TYR A 109 9.25 -7.39 -8.68
CA TYR A 109 9.39 -6.29 -9.62
C TYR A 109 9.99 -5.04 -8.95
N TYR A 110 9.54 -4.67 -7.78
CA TYR A 110 10.10 -3.56 -7.01
C TYR A 110 11.55 -3.80 -6.60
N CYS A 111 11.89 -5.03 -6.22
CA CYS A 111 13.28 -5.38 -5.87
C CYS A 111 14.23 -5.20 -7.05
N VAL A 112 13.83 -5.60 -8.24
CA VAL A 112 14.64 -5.44 -9.46
C VAL A 112 14.86 -3.96 -9.79
N ILE A 113 13.80 -3.16 -9.80
CA ILE A 113 13.90 -1.73 -10.09
C ILE A 113 14.70 -1.01 -9.00
N GLY A 114 14.47 -1.35 -7.72
CA GLY A 114 15.25 -0.82 -6.61
C GLY A 114 16.74 -1.12 -6.75
N GLY A 115 17.09 -2.33 -7.16
CA GLY A 115 18.47 -2.72 -7.46
C GLY A 115 19.09 -1.87 -8.58
N TRP A 116 18.34 -1.57 -9.63
CA TRP A 116 18.82 -0.68 -10.70
C TRP A 116 19.04 0.75 -10.21
N VAL A 117 18.13 1.31 -9.41
CA VAL A 117 18.29 2.65 -8.84
C VAL A 117 19.54 2.72 -7.97
N VAL A 118 19.80 1.73 -7.13
CA VAL A 118 21.01 1.66 -6.30
C VAL A 118 22.26 1.54 -7.18
N LYS A 119 22.22 0.72 -8.22
CA LYS A 119 23.34 0.60 -9.17
C LYS A 119 23.65 1.93 -9.85
N TYR A 120 22.65 2.62 -10.40
CA TYR A 120 22.84 3.92 -11.04
C TYR A 120 23.36 4.97 -10.07
N PHE A 121 22.84 4.97 -8.85
CA PHE A 121 23.34 5.86 -7.79
C PHE A 121 24.82 5.60 -7.50
N ALA A 122 25.22 4.34 -7.33
CA ALA A 122 26.59 3.96 -7.08
C ALA A 122 27.52 4.35 -8.25
N THR A 123 27.12 4.11 -9.50
CA THR A 123 27.91 4.51 -10.68
C THR A 123 28.07 6.01 -10.79
N PHE A 124 27.02 6.76 -10.46
CA PHE A 124 27.08 8.22 -10.45
C PHE A 124 28.04 8.76 -9.38
N VAL A 125 28.01 8.21 -8.17
CA VAL A 125 28.89 8.62 -7.05
C VAL A 125 30.36 8.24 -7.32
N THR A 126 30.59 7.08 -7.95
CA THR A 126 31.95 6.62 -8.27
C THR A 126 32.53 7.22 -9.55
N GLY A 127 31.76 8.01 -10.30
CA GLY A 127 32.21 8.62 -11.55
C GLY A 127 32.45 7.61 -12.69
N ALA A 128 31.92 6.40 -12.58
CA ALA A 128 32.07 5.31 -13.54
C ALA A 128 30.93 5.25 -14.58
N GLY A 129 30.21 6.35 -14.79
CA GLY A 129 29.09 6.47 -15.74
C GLY A 129 29.49 7.11 -17.05
#